data_28d43b693842ae08fa11ef26cf013ff8
#
_entry.id   28d43b693842ae08fa11ef26cf013ff8
#
_cell.length_a   1.000
_cell.length_b   1.000
_cell.length_c   1.000
_cell.angle_alpha   90.00
_cell.angle_beta   90.00
_cell.angle_gamma   90.00
#
_symmetry.space_group_name_H-M   'P 1'
#
loop_
_entity.id
_entity.type
_entity.pdbx_description
1 polymer ?
#
loop_
_entity_poly.entity_id
_entity_poly.type
_entity_poly.pdbx_seq_one_letter_code
_entity_poly.pdbx_strand_id
1 'polypeptide(L)'
;MRLSAILRNLSYRDVVTADNRTAAGWGVELSGNIASIPNTTIFYQCMYGKGVAQYLNDLSGMDYDLIPSVDESGKLITPGTLGYFAGVQYDFSSKFFMSATYSQCRLYNQASLGADAYRYGQYVAVNGVCEPVTGLQFGLEYLWGKRADCNHTSNHANRIMLMAAYSF
;
A
#
# COMPACT_ATOMS: atom_id res chain seq x y z
N MET A 1 16.52 -5.53 8.53
CA MET A 1 15.71 -6.34 7.63
C MET A 1 14.73 -7.19 8.44
N ARG A 2 13.47 -7.22 8.08
CA ARG A 2 12.40 -8.00 8.74
C ARG A 2 11.65 -8.81 7.68
N LEU A 3 11.37 -10.07 7.98
CA LEU A 3 10.52 -10.96 7.20
C LEU A 3 9.31 -11.34 8.06
N SER A 4 8.12 -11.21 7.52
CA SER A 4 6.85 -11.54 8.17
C SER A 4 6.00 -12.40 7.24
N ALA A 5 5.17 -13.28 7.82
CA ALA A 5 4.21 -14.08 7.09
C ALA A 5 2.89 -14.18 7.86
N ILE A 6 1.79 -14.34 7.15
CA ILE A 6 0.46 -14.55 7.71
C ILE A 6 -0.26 -15.67 6.98
N LEU A 7 -1.01 -16.48 7.72
CA LEU A 7 -1.98 -17.44 7.20
C LEU A 7 -3.36 -17.06 7.71
N ARG A 8 -4.37 -17.15 6.86
CA ARG A 8 -5.75 -16.78 7.17
C ARG A 8 -6.72 -17.86 6.71
N ASN A 9 -7.77 -18.05 7.49
CA ASN A 9 -8.96 -18.78 7.07
C ASN A 9 -10.11 -17.79 6.98
N LEU A 10 -10.58 -17.52 5.76
CA LEU A 10 -11.65 -16.59 5.46
C LEU A 10 -12.94 -17.38 5.29
N SER A 11 -13.90 -17.16 6.19
CA SER A 11 -15.20 -17.82 6.14
C SER A 11 -16.25 -16.89 5.55
N TYR A 12 -17.11 -17.42 4.70
CA TYR A 12 -18.25 -16.70 4.13
C TYR A 12 -19.46 -17.64 3.99
N ARG A 13 -20.63 -17.05 3.93
CA ARG A 13 -21.87 -17.79 3.71
C ARG A 13 -22.30 -17.62 2.26
N ASP A 14 -22.44 -18.73 1.56
CA ASP A 14 -23.09 -18.77 0.26
C ASP A 14 -24.60 -18.58 0.47
N VAL A 15 -25.14 -17.45 0.01
CA VAL A 15 -26.55 -17.11 0.22
C VAL A 15 -27.52 -17.91 -0.67
N VAL A 16 -27.01 -18.56 -1.72
CA VAL A 16 -27.80 -19.35 -2.65
C VAL A 16 -28.05 -20.76 -2.09
N THR A 17 -26.98 -21.39 -1.61
CA THR A 17 -27.04 -22.76 -1.02
C THR A 17 -27.25 -22.74 0.48
N ALA A 18 -27.16 -21.58 1.14
CA ALA A 18 -27.16 -21.39 2.58
C ALA A 18 -26.02 -22.13 3.32
N ASP A 19 -24.97 -22.53 2.60
CA ASP A 19 -23.80 -23.22 3.14
C ASP A 19 -22.73 -22.26 3.61
N ASN A 20 -22.01 -22.67 4.65
CA ASN A 20 -20.80 -21.97 5.08
C ASN A 20 -19.60 -22.53 4.32
N ARG A 21 -18.85 -21.65 3.66
CA ARG A 21 -17.66 -21.98 2.89
C ARG A 21 -16.44 -21.26 3.45
N THR A 22 -15.26 -21.75 3.14
CA THR A 22 -13.99 -21.16 3.54
C THR A 22 -13.05 -21.02 2.37
N ALA A 23 -12.18 -20.01 2.44
CA ALA A 23 -11.08 -19.81 1.50
C ALA A 23 -9.78 -19.52 2.29
N ALA A 24 -8.70 -20.15 1.87
CA ALA A 24 -7.39 -19.92 2.48
C ALA A 24 -6.78 -18.62 1.94
N GLY A 25 -6.27 -17.79 2.85
CA GLY A 25 -5.47 -16.62 2.55
C GLY A 25 -4.06 -16.77 3.10
N TRP A 26 -3.10 -16.14 2.47
CA TRP A 26 -1.71 -16.08 2.93
C TRP A 26 -1.03 -14.82 2.44
N GLY A 27 0.00 -14.38 3.15
CA GLY A 27 0.83 -13.26 2.73
C GLY A 27 2.24 -13.36 3.30
N VAL A 28 3.18 -12.77 2.58
CA VAL A 28 4.57 -12.60 3.00
C VAL A 28 4.98 -11.15 2.83
N GLU A 29 5.78 -10.64 3.74
CA GLU A 29 6.27 -9.27 3.74
C GLU A 29 7.75 -9.25 4.03
N LEU A 30 8.50 -8.48 3.24
CA LEU A 30 9.88 -8.13 3.49
C LEU A 30 9.99 -6.62 3.66
N SER A 31 10.58 -6.17 4.76
CA SER A 31 10.81 -4.74 5.03
C SER A 31 12.18 -4.50 5.66
N GLY A 32 12.65 -3.27 5.56
CA GLY A 32 13.91 -2.88 6.21
C GLY A 32 14.41 -1.49 5.84
N ASN A 33 15.49 -1.13 6.55
CA ASN A 33 16.24 0.08 6.30
C ASN A 33 17.71 -0.27 6.06
N ILE A 34 18.38 0.48 5.19
CA ILE A 34 19.81 0.40 4.90
C ILE A 34 20.38 1.79 5.17
N ALA A 35 21.26 1.90 6.17
CA ALA A 35 21.92 3.14 6.58
C ALA A 35 23.46 3.02 6.49
N SER A 36 23.96 2.25 5.52
CA SER A 36 25.40 2.02 5.33
C SER A 36 26.11 3.15 4.57
N ILE A 37 25.37 4.09 3.99
CA ILE A 37 25.89 5.25 3.27
C ILE A 37 25.80 6.45 4.19
N PRO A 38 26.85 7.28 4.37
CA PRO A 38 26.79 8.46 5.20
C PRO A 38 25.62 9.37 4.83
N ASN A 39 24.92 9.88 5.83
CA ASN A 39 23.78 10.79 5.72
C ASN A 39 22.61 10.25 4.86
N THR A 40 22.60 8.96 4.54
CA THR A 40 21.60 8.37 3.65
C THR A 40 20.93 7.17 4.31
N THR A 41 19.61 7.17 4.33
CA THR A 41 18.81 6.02 4.74
C THR A 41 17.92 5.59 3.57
N ILE A 42 18.07 4.34 3.13
CA ILE A 42 17.16 3.70 2.17
C ILE A 42 16.17 2.87 2.98
N PHE A 43 14.88 3.00 2.70
CA PHE A 43 13.82 2.23 3.34
C PHE A 43 12.95 1.56 2.29
N TYR A 44 12.53 0.34 2.60
CA TYR A 44 11.74 -0.45 1.66
C TYR A 44 10.78 -1.39 2.38
N GLN A 45 9.69 -1.70 1.71
CA GLN A 45 8.75 -2.75 2.08
C GLN A 45 8.14 -3.35 0.82
N CYS A 46 7.96 -4.67 0.81
CA CYS A 46 7.23 -5.38 -0.23
C CYS A 46 6.38 -6.46 0.43
N MET A 47 5.10 -6.46 0.14
CA MET A 47 4.13 -7.47 0.59
C MET A 47 3.45 -8.09 -0.61
N TYR A 48 3.38 -9.42 -0.65
CA TYR A 48 2.62 -10.17 -1.62
C TYR A 48 1.80 -11.26 -0.94
N GLY A 49 0.58 -11.48 -1.43
CA GLY A 49 -0.27 -12.56 -0.90
C GLY A 49 -1.60 -12.68 -1.61
N LYS A 50 -2.45 -13.56 -1.07
CA LYS A 50 -3.84 -13.78 -1.49
C LYS A 50 -4.77 -13.66 -0.28
N GLY A 51 -5.90 -12.94 -0.45
CA GLY A 51 -6.83 -12.71 0.65
C GLY A 51 -6.24 -11.88 1.79
N VAL A 52 -5.39 -10.91 1.45
CA VAL A 52 -4.67 -10.02 2.39
C VAL A 52 -4.80 -8.54 1.98
N ALA A 53 -5.79 -8.21 1.17
CA ALA A 53 -6.01 -6.86 0.66
C ALA A 53 -6.21 -5.84 1.79
N GLN A 54 -6.86 -6.22 2.88
CA GLN A 54 -7.10 -5.32 4.02
C GLN A 54 -5.82 -4.79 4.69
N TYR A 55 -4.66 -5.44 4.49
CA TYR A 55 -3.37 -4.99 5.04
C TYR A 55 -2.65 -3.99 4.12
N LEU A 56 -3.18 -3.75 2.94
CA LEU A 56 -2.68 -2.75 1.99
C LEU A 56 -3.59 -1.52 2.03
N ASN A 57 -3.01 -0.37 2.31
CA ASN A 57 -3.74 0.88 2.58
C ASN A 57 -4.75 1.23 1.47
N ASP A 58 -4.35 1.09 0.21
CA ASP A 58 -5.19 1.40 -0.95
C ASP A 58 -6.39 0.46 -1.11
N LEU A 59 -6.32 -0.75 -0.56
CA LEU A 59 -7.34 -1.79 -0.68
C LEU A 59 -8.12 -1.98 0.62
N SER A 60 -7.67 -1.37 1.71
CA SER A 60 -8.32 -1.45 3.01
C SER A 60 -9.73 -0.85 2.94
N GLY A 61 -10.72 -1.61 3.40
CA GLY A 61 -12.13 -1.22 3.35
C GLY A 61 -12.83 -1.40 2.01
N MET A 62 -12.16 -1.98 1.00
CA MET A 62 -12.76 -2.29 -0.31
C MET A 62 -13.25 -3.73 -0.44
N ASP A 63 -13.16 -4.53 0.63
CA ASP A 63 -13.60 -5.94 0.71
C ASP A 63 -12.97 -6.88 -0.34
N TYR A 64 -11.77 -6.55 -0.82
CA TYR A 64 -11.03 -7.35 -1.80
C TYR A 64 -10.26 -8.53 -1.21
N ASP A 65 -10.47 -8.91 0.03
CA ASP A 65 -9.93 -10.16 0.59
C ASP A 65 -10.58 -11.39 -0.06
N LEU A 66 -11.87 -11.26 -0.45
CA LEU A 66 -12.64 -12.27 -1.15
C LEU A 66 -13.40 -11.60 -2.32
N ILE A 67 -13.30 -12.17 -3.51
CA ILE A 67 -14.04 -11.71 -4.69
C ILE A 67 -14.78 -12.89 -5.34
N PRO A 68 -15.89 -12.64 -6.08
CA PRO A 68 -16.59 -13.70 -6.78
C PRO A 68 -15.67 -14.47 -7.74
N SER A 69 -15.86 -15.79 -7.84
CA SER A 69 -15.22 -16.59 -8.87
C SER A 69 -15.91 -16.38 -10.23
N VAL A 70 -15.13 -16.38 -11.32
CA VAL A 70 -15.67 -16.43 -12.69
C VAL A 70 -16.11 -17.83 -13.10
N ASP A 71 -15.51 -18.86 -12.49
CA ASP A 71 -15.67 -20.25 -12.91
C ASP A 71 -16.83 -20.95 -12.20
N GLU A 72 -17.16 -20.52 -10.97
CA GLU A 72 -18.18 -21.18 -10.14
C GLU A 72 -19.09 -20.14 -9.49
N SER A 73 -20.42 -20.25 -9.77
CA SER A 73 -21.43 -19.40 -9.13
C SER A 73 -21.49 -19.64 -7.60
N GLY A 74 -21.60 -18.56 -6.83
CA GLY A 74 -21.65 -18.61 -5.36
C GLY A 74 -20.30 -18.86 -4.67
N LYS A 75 -19.22 -19.11 -5.41
CA LYS A 75 -17.88 -19.27 -4.84
C LYS A 75 -17.14 -17.95 -4.81
N LEU A 76 -16.48 -17.70 -3.68
CA LEU A 76 -15.53 -16.59 -3.52
C LEU A 76 -14.09 -17.14 -3.58
N ILE A 77 -13.21 -16.35 -4.18
CA ILE A 77 -11.78 -16.64 -4.28
C ILE A 77 -10.97 -15.53 -3.62
N THR A 78 -9.76 -15.86 -3.20
CA THR A 78 -8.78 -14.90 -2.67
C THR A 78 -7.95 -14.32 -3.81
N PRO A 79 -8.14 -13.06 -4.21
CA PRO A 79 -7.33 -12.43 -5.25
C PRO A 79 -5.89 -12.23 -4.79
N GLY A 80 -4.97 -12.20 -5.74
CA GLY A 80 -3.58 -11.83 -5.48
C GLY A 80 -3.47 -10.32 -5.24
N THR A 81 -2.68 -9.93 -4.25
CA THR A 81 -2.37 -8.52 -3.95
C THR A 81 -0.87 -8.32 -3.83
N LEU A 82 -0.37 -7.23 -4.36
CA LEU A 82 1.02 -6.79 -4.24
C LEU A 82 1.04 -5.33 -3.78
N GLY A 83 1.74 -5.05 -2.71
CA GLY A 83 2.04 -3.69 -2.27
C GLY A 83 3.53 -3.55 -2.01
N TYR A 84 4.15 -2.49 -2.52
CA TYR A 84 5.54 -2.18 -2.21
C TYR A 84 5.79 -0.69 -2.20
N PHE A 85 6.80 -0.30 -1.44
CA PHE A 85 7.41 1.01 -1.54
C PHE A 85 8.92 0.90 -1.38
N ALA A 86 9.61 1.87 -1.96
CA ALA A 86 11.02 2.13 -1.71
C ALA A 86 11.24 3.63 -1.68
N GLY A 87 12.09 4.07 -0.76
CA GLY A 87 12.42 5.48 -0.61
C GLY A 87 13.82 5.68 -0.10
N VAL A 88 14.28 6.91 -0.25
CA VAL A 88 15.56 7.38 0.23
C VAL A 88 15.37 8.67 1.01
N GLN A 89 16.02 8.77 2.16
CA GLN A 89 16.18 10.00 2.90
C GLN A 89 17.66 10.41 2.86
N TYR A 90 17.91 11.69 2.68
CA TYR A 90 19.23 12.29 2.77
C TYR A 90 19.23 13.41 3.81
N ASP A 91 20.11 13.30 4.79
CA ASP A 91 20.29 14.25 5.86
C ASP A 91 21.37 15.28 5.47
N PHE A 92 20.96 16.45 4.99
CA PHE A 92 21.86 17.54 4.61
C PHE A 92 22.59 18.14 5.83
N SER A 93 21.91 18.13 6.97
CA SER A 93 22.45 18.55 8.27
C SER A 93 21.64 17.93 9.40
N SER A 94 22.06 18.14 10.66
CA SER A 94 21.28 17.75 11.83
C SER A 94 19.90 18.43 11.94
N LYS A 95 19.66 19.46 11.10
CA LYS A 95 18.43 20.29 11.12
C LYS A 95 17.62 20.24 9.85
N PHE A 96 18.10 19.58 8.80
CA PHE A 96 17.38 19.52 7.51
C PHE A 96 17.64 18.21 6.78
N PHE A 97 16.55 17.56 6.41
CA PHE A 97 16.58 16.39 5.54
C PHE A 97 15.53 16.49 4.43
N MET A 98 15.75 15.73 3.38
CA MET A 98 14.76 15.47 2.34
C MET A 98 14.57 13.98 2.14
N SER A 99 13.37 13.57 1.73
CA SER A 99 13.13 12.20 1.29
C SER A 99 12.31 12.14 0.02
N ALA A 100 12.50 11.05 -0.71
CA ALA A 100 11.71 10.70 -1.88
C ALA A 100 11.30 9.24 -1.78
N THR A 101 10.03 8.95 -2.08
CA THR A 101 9.44 7.61 -1.98
C THR A 101 8.61 7.33 -3.22
N TYR A 102 8.75 6.13 -3.77
CA TYR A 102 7.82 5.57 -4.74
C TYR A 102 7.09 4.39 -4.11
N SER A 103 5.77 4.28 -4.34
CA SER A 103 4.97 3.14 -3.93
C SER A 103 3.98 2.70 -5.00
N GLN A 104 3.65 1.41 -4.97
CA GLN A 104 2.60 0.84 -5.81
C GLN A 104 1.82 -0.20 -5.01
N CYS A 105 0.50 -0.17 -5.19
CA CYS A 105 -0.41 -1.23 -4.78
C CYS A 105 -1.12 -1.80 -6.00
N ARG A 106 -1.27 -3.13 -6.08
CA ARG A 106 -1.90 -3.80 -7.22
C ARG A 106 -2.76 -4.97 -6.77
N LEU A 107 -3.94 -5.06 -7.38
CA LEU A 107 -4.86 -6.18 -7.28
C LEU A 107 -4.77 -7.03 -8.55
N TYR A 108 -4.75 -8.36 -8.39
CA TYR A 108 -4.72 -9.34 -9.49
C TYR A 108 -6.02 -10.15 -9.51
N ASN A 109 -6.26 -10.88 -10.61
CA ASN A 109 -7.41 -11.79 -10.77
C ASN A 109 -8.76 -11.08 -10.68
N GLN A 110 -8.89 -9.91 -11.30
CA GLN A 110 -10.04 -9.01 -11.20
C GLN A 110 -11.17 -9.35 -12.19
N ALA A 111 -11.11 -10.45 -12.93
CA ALA A 111 -12.02 -10.76 -14.04
C ALA A 111 -13.51 -10.79 -13.65
N SER A 112 -13.81 -11.04 -12.36
CA SER A 112 -15.17 -11.04 -11.82
C SER A 112 -15.63 -9.66 -11.29
N LEU A 113 -14.76 -8.66 -11.28
CA LEU A 113 -15.06 -7.33 -10.77
C LEU A 113 -15.58 -6.41 -11.88
N GLY A 114 -16.31 -5.39 -11.49
CA GLY A 114 -16.81 -4.37 -12.42
C GLY A 114 -15.68 -3.61 -13.13
N ALA A 115 -16.01 -2.98 -14.25
CA ALA A 115 -15.08 -2.22 -15.07
C ALA A 115 -14.33 -1.10 -14.29
N ASP A 116 -15.00 -0.50 -13.32
CA ASP A 116 -14.47 0.60 -12.49
C ASP A 116 -13.78 0.10 -11.21
N ALA A 117 -13.62 -1.23 -11.05
CA ALA A 117 -12.92 -1.79 -9.90
C ALA A 117 -11.43 -1.43 -9.94
N TYR A 118 -10.86 -1.29 -8.74
CA TYR A 118 -9.45 -0.95 -8.56
C TYR A 118 -8.52 -2.01 -9.21
N ARG A 119 -7.57 -1.56 -9.99
CA ARG A 119 -6.53 -2.39 -10.60
C ARG A 119 -5.16 -2.15 -9.97
N TYR A 120 -4.71 -0.89 -9.94
CA TYR A 120 -3.48 -0.49 -9.25
C TYR A 120 -3.48 1.00 -8.92
N GLY A 121 -2.76 1.36 -7.86
CA GLY A 121 -2.39 2.72 -7.51
C GLY A 121 -0.88 2.89 -7.46
N GLN A 122 -0.40 4.06 -7.83
CA GLN A 122 1.01 4.45 -7.79
C GLN A 122 1.13 5.82 -7.13
N TYR A 123 2.19 6.00 -6.35
CA TYR A 123 2.45 7.27 -5.66
C TYR A 123 3.95 7.61 -5.73
N VAL A 124 4.22 8.89 -5.89
CA VAL A 124 5.53 9.50 -5.69
C VAL A 124 5.36 10.58 -4.65
N ALA A 125 6.08 10.48 -3.55
CA ALA A 125 6.13 11.52 -2.52
C ALA A 125 7.55 12.07 -2.43
N VAL A 126 7.69 13.39 -2.39
CA VAL A 126 8.94 14.09 -2.13
C VAL A 126 8.68 15.09 -1.03
N ASN A 127 9.45 15.02 0.03
CA ASN A 127 9.30 15.95 1.15
C ASN A 127 10.65 16.49 1.64
N GLY A 128 10.58 17.64 2.31
CA GLY A 128 11.69 18.23 3.05
C GLY A 128 11.20 18.69 4.41
N VAL A 129 12.00 18.44 5.43
CA VAL A 129 11.70 18.84 6.82
C VAL A 129 12.90 19.60 7.39
N CYS A 130 12.62 20.75 8.01
CA CYS A 130 13.63 21.53 8.73
C CYS A 130 13.22 21.75 10.20
N GLU A 131 14.22 21.72 11.07
CA GLU A 131 14.11 22.02 12.50
C GLU A 131 15.03 23.21 12.84
N PRO A 132 14.56 24.46 12.61
CA PRO A 132 15.39 25.65 12.81
C PRO A 132 15.83 25.83 14.26
N VAL A 133 14.96 25.49 15.22
CA VAL A 133 15.22 25.43 16.65
C VAL A 133 14.71 24.14 17.23
N THR A 134 15.33 23.65 18.29
CA THR A 134 14.96 22.37 18.92
C THR A 134 13.46 22.33 19.25
N GLY A 135 12.79 21.28 18.81
CA GLY A 135 11.36 21.05 19.03
C GLY A 135 10.43 21.74 18.04
N LEU A 136 10.90 22.65 17.17
CA LEU A 136 10.06 23.30 16.15
C LEU A 136 10.42 22.78 14.75
N GLN A 137 9.49 22.09 14.12
CA GLN A 137 9.66 21.49 12.79
C GLN A 137 8.70 22.10 11.78
N PHE A 138 9.21 22.33 10.57
CA PHE A 138 8.42 22.67 9.39
C PHE A 138 8.67 21.65 8.29
N GLY A 139 7.60 21.21 7.64
CA GLY A 139 7.66 20.25 6.55
C GLY A 139 6.87 20.73 5.34
N LEU A 140 7.40 20.42 4.16
CA LEU A 140 6.72 20.56 2.87
C LEU A 140 6.77 19.22 2.16
N GLU A 141 5.62 18.75 1.67
CA GLU A 141 5.53 17.54 0.85
C GLU A 141 4.76 17.81 -0.44
N TYR A 142 5.30 17.27 -1.53
CA TYR A 142 4.58 17.10 -2.78
C TYR A 142 4.29 15.61 -3.00
N LEU A 143 3.02 15.29 -3.24
CA LEU A 143 2.53 13.95 -3.55
C LEU A 143 1.88 13.94 -4.93
N TRP A 144 2.38 13.08 -5.81
CA TRP A 144 1.70 12.67 -7.03
C TRP A 144 1.11 11.28 -6.84
N GLY A 145 -0.15 11.09 -7.26
CA GLY A 145 -0.82 9.79 -7.20
C GLY A 145 -1.52 9.48 -8.51
N LYS A 146 -1.54 8.21 -8.88
CA LYS A 146 -2.27 7.67 -10.03
C LYS A 146 -3.05 6.44 -9.61
N ARG A 147 -4.34 6.37 -9.98
CA ARG A 147 -5.17 5.17 -9.90
C ARG A 147 -5.53 4.70 -11.30
N ALA A 148 -5.48 3.40 -11.54
CA ALA A 148 -5.98 2.75 -12.75
C ALA A 148 -7.03 1.69 -12.36
N ASP A 149 -8.10 1.61 -13.14
CA ASP A 149 -9.21 0.70 -12.96
C ASP A 149 -9.16 -0.47 -13.96
N CYS A 150 -10.02 -1.46 -13.80
CA CYS A 150 -10.05 -2.68 -14.63
C CYS A 150 -10.31 -2.41 -16.11
N ASN A 151 -11.07 -1.37 -16.44
CA ASN A 151 -11.34 -0.91 -17.83
C ASN A 151 -10.16 -0.21 -18.49
N HIS A 152 -8.96 -0.21 -17.86
CA HIS A 152 -7.74 0.47 -18.30
C HIS A 152 -7.81 2.00 -18.27
N THR A 153 -8.88 2.62 -17.79
CA THR A 153 -8.88 4.06 -17.51
C THR A 153 -7.95 4.38 -16.36
N SER A 154 -7.37 5.55 -16.37
CA SER A 154 -6.54 6.00 -15.25
C SER A 154 -6.66 7.49 -15.04
N ASN A 155 -6.65 7.89 -13.78
CA ASN A 155 -6.65 9.27 -13.32
C ASN A 155 -5.46 9.51 -12.41
N HIS A 156 -5.01 10.77 -12.34
CA HIS A 156 -3.94 11.19 -11.45
C HIS A 156 -4.34 12.45 -10.68
N ALA A 157 -3.71 12.64 -9.55
CA ALA A 157 -3.90 13.79 -8.70
C ALA A 157 -2.56 14.27 -8.13
N ASN A 158 -2.50 15.55 -7.81
CA ASN A 158 -1.36 16.17 -7.16
C ASN A 158 -1.82 16.78 -5.84
N ARG A 159 -0.95 16.72 -4.82
CA ARG A 159 -1.21 17.29 -3.50
C ARG A 159 0.04 17.94 -2.95
N ILE A 160 -0.12 19.12 -2.37
CA ILE A 160 0.92 19.79 -1.59
C ILE A 160 0.45 19.81 -0.14
N MET A 161 1.32 19.44 0.78
CA MET A 161 1.06 19.46 2.21
C MET A 161 2.12 20.28 2.94
N LEU A 162 1.68 21.05 3.92
CA LEU A 162 2.52 21.80 4.84
C LEU A 162 2.34 21.26 6.24
N MET A 163 3.42 21.16 6.98
CA MET A 163 3.44 20.75 8.38
C MET A 163 4.15 21.81 9.21
N ALA A 164 3.60 22.13 10.36
CA ALA A 164 4.30 22.79 11.45
C ALA A 164 4.03 21.99 12.72
N ALA A 165 5.09 21.57 13.42
CA ALA A 165 4.99 20.80 14.65
C ALA A 165 5.90 21.39 15.71
N TYR A 166 5.42 21.45 16.95
CA TYR A 166 6.20 21.84 18.10
C TYR A 166 6.12 20.77 19.19
N SER A 167 7.28 20.33 19.66
CA SER A 167 7.43 19.37 20.76
C SER A 167 7.99 20.07 21.99
N PHE A 168 7.35 19.95 23.14
CA PHE A 168 7.71 20.54 24.42
C PHE A 168 7.91 19.47 25.50
#